data_c51af89227a34229c13f2d89464417e8
#
_entry.id   c51af89227a34229c13f2d89464417e8
#
_cell.length_a   1.000
_cell.length_b   1.000
_cell.length_c   1.000
_cell.angle_alpha   90.00
_cell.angle_beta   90.00
_cell.angle_gamma   90.00
#
_symmetry.space_group_name_H-M   'P 1'
#
loop_
_entity.id
_entity.type
_entity.pdbx_description
1 polymer ?
#
loop_
_entity_poly.entity_id
_entity_poly.type
_entity_poly.pdbx_seq_one_letter_code
_entity_poly.pdbx_strand_id
1 'polypeptide(L)'
;MNILLLGASGPTGQQVLQQALEHGDTVTALARHPETLEQFGQQVKVVRGDATSAEDLTKAMDGQDVIISALGRGKALRAENLFTDAILAILQAASATGVHRLVWLSSFGVAHTYVSATFSQKAVYKTILRNIYANKAEAEKLLRASDLDYTIVYPTALTNGPATDTYRVGENISMNSAVLKVSRADVGQFMYHAAQDAEWIGRDAVITSGDSS
;
A
#
# COMPACT_ATOMS: atom_id res chain seq x y z
N MET A 1 -8.60 10.77 -12.10
CA MET A 1 -7.39 11.33 -11.44
C MET A 1 -6.12 10.75 -12.05
N ASN A 2 -4.97 11.38 -11.80
CA ASN A 2 -3.66 10.89 -12.20
C ASN A 2 -3.00 10.21 -11.00
N ILE A 3 -2.73 8.91 -11.12
CA ILE A 3 -2.27 8.07 -10.01
C ILE A 3 -0.82 7.63 -10.25
N LEU A 4 0.09 7.93 -9.32
CA LEU A 4 1.36 7.23 -9.25
C LEU A 4 1.19 5.94 -8.45
N LEU A 5 1.39 4.79 -9.09
CA LEU A 5 1.30 3.47 -8.45
C LEU A 5 2.69 2.87 -8.26
N LEU A 6 3.07 2.67 -6.99
CA LEU A 6 4.28 1.96 -6.59
C LEU A 6 3.94 0.51 -6.27
N GLY A 7 4.70 -0.43 -6.82
CA GLY A 7 4.46 -1.86 -6.65
C GLY A 7 3.35 -2.43 -7.55
N ALA A 8 3.09 -1.81 -8.69
CA ALA A 8 2.08 -2.21 -9.68
C ALA A 8 2.23 -3.67 -10.17
N SER A 9 3.45 -4.21 -10.24
CA SER A 9 3.71 -5.61 -10.63
C SER A 9 3.39 -6.63 -9.53
N GLY A 10 3.18 -6.17 -8.28
CA GLY A 10 2.80 -7.04 -7.17
C GLY A 10 1.32 -7.43 -7.20
N PRO A 11 0.95 -8.56 -6.54
CA PRO A 11 -0.44 -9.05 -6.61
C PRO A 11 -1.50 -8.06 -6.11
N THR A 12 -1.20 -7.25 -5.09
CA THR A 12 -2.12 -6.21 -4.60
C THR A 12 -2.08 -4.98 -5.50
N GLY A 13 -0.88 -4.59 -5.99
CA GLY A 13 -0.75 -3.47 -6.91
C GLY A 13 -1.51 -3.68 -8.23
N GLN A 14 -1.55 -4.92 -8.74
CA GLN A 14 -2.37 -5.27 -9.91
C GLN A 14 -3.86 -5.07 -9.66
N GLN A 15 -4.35 -5.32 -8.45
CA GLN A 15 -5.76 -5.08 -8.10
C GLN A 15 -6.07 -3.58 -8.03
N VAL A 16 -5.16 -2.77 -7.46
CA VAL A 16 -5.28 -1.29 -7.49
C VAL A 16 -5.27 -0.78 -8.93
N LEU A 17 -4.35 -1.29 -9.75
CA LEU A 17 -4.25 -0.92 -11.15
C LEU A 17 -5.53 -1.22 -11.92
N GLN A 18 -6.09 -2.42 -11.72
CA GLN A 18 -7.35 -2.81 -12.35
C GLN A 18 -8.48 -1.85 -11.97
N GLN A 19 -8.64 -1.53 -10.68
CA GLN A 19 -9.65 -0.58 -10.21
C GLN A 19 -9.50 0.80 -10.87
N ALA A 20 -8.28 1.32 -10.94
CA ALA A 20 -8.02 2.62 -11.56
C ALA A 20 -8.39 2.63 -13.06
N LEU A 21 -8.03 1.58 -13.80
CA LEU A 21 -8.33 1.46 -15.23
C LEU A 21 -9.83 1.30 -15.48
N GLU A 22 -10.55 0.52 -14.67
CA GLU A 22 -12.00 0.33 -14.77
C GLU A 22 -12.77 1.64 -14.56
N HIS A 23 -12.23 2.57 -13.77
CA HIS A 23 -12.82 3.89 -13.55
C HIS A 23 -12.30 4.98 -14.50
N GLY A 24 -11.46 4.61 -15.46
CA GLY A 24 -10.96 5.54 -16.49
C GLY A 24 -9.87 6.52 -15.98
N ASP A 25 -9.21 6.21 -14.90
CA ASP A 25 -8.11 7.02 -14.38
C ASP A 25 -6.81 6.83 -15.17
N THR A 26 -5.93 7.83 -15.12
CA THR A 26 -4.59 7.74 -15.70
C THR A 26 -3.62 7.17 -14.67
N VAL A 27 -2.93 6.10 -15.02
CA VAL A 27 -1.96 5.45 -14.11
C VAL A 27 -0.55 5.57 -14.65
N THR A 28 0.34 6.13 -13.81
CA THR A 28 1.80 6.04 -13.98
C THR A 28 2.32 4.99 -12.99
N ALA A 29 2.93 3.93 -13.50
CA ALA A 29 3.55 2.89 -12.68
C ALA A 29 5.07 3.05 -12.67
N LEU A 30 5.66 3.26 -11.48
CA LEU A 30 7.11 3.22 -11.31
C LEU A 30 7.55 1.79 -11.05
N ALA A 31 8.37 1.23 -11.94
CA ALA A 31 8.79 -0.17 -11.86
C ALA A 31 10.27 -0.34 -12.19
N ARG A 32 10.98 -1.15 -11.41
CA ARG A 32 12.38 -1.55 -11.70
C ARG A 32 12.46 -2.42 -12.95
N HIS A 33 11.41 -3.18 -13.21
CA HIS A 33 11.26 -4.15 -14.29
C HIS A 33 10.00 -3.83 -15.10
N PRO A 34 10.03 -2.85 -16.03
CA PRO A 34 8.87 -2.43 -16.84
C PRO A 34 8.21 -3.58 -17.61
N GLU A 35 9.01 -4.55 -18.03
CA GLU A 35 8.58 -5.74 -18.76
C GLU A 35 7.49 -6.55 -18.03
N THR A 36 7.42 -6.44 -16.71
CA THR A 36 6.39 -7.12 -15.90
C THR A 36 4.99 -6.51 -16.05
N LEU A 37 4.90 -5.35 -16.70
CA LEU A 37 3.65 -4.60 -16.91
C LEU A 37 3.27 -4.48 -18.39
N GLU A 38 4.02 -5.09 -19.32
CA GLU A 38 3.77 -5.04 -20.77
C GLU A 38 2.36 -5.50 -21.16
N GLN A 39 1.77 -6.39 -20.39
CA GLN A 39 0.39 -6.89 -20.60
C GLN A 39 -0.68 -5.79 -20.56
N PHE A 40 -0.40 -4.65 -19.92
CA PHE A 40 -1.32 -3.51 -19.84
C PHE A 40 -1.17 -2.54 -21.03
N GLY A 41 -0.16 -2.74 -21.88
CA GLY A 41 0.07 -1.96 -23.10
C GLY A 41 0.07 -0.45 -22.87
N GLN A 42 -0.70 0.28 -23.67
CA GLN A 42 -0.80 1.74 -23.58
C GLN A 42 -1.75 2.25 -22.49
N GLN A 43 -2.43 1.36 -21.76
CA GLN A 43 -3.35 1.74 -20.69
C GLN A 43 -2.62 2.27 -19.45
N VAL A 44 -1.33 1.97 -19.31
CA VAL A 44 -0.50 2.36 -18.17
C VAL A 44 0.79 2.99 -18.66
N LYS A 45 1.09 4.20 -18.18
CA LYS A 45 2.39 4.81 -18.40
C LYS A 45 3.42 4.15 -17.47
N VAL A 46 4.29 3.31 -18.01
CA VAL A 46 5.33 2.65 -17.21
C VAL A 46 6.61 3.47 -17.26
N VAL A 47 7.09 3.87 -16.08
CA VAL A 47 8.36 4.58 -15.88
C VAL A 47 9.34 3.61 -15.23
N ARG A 48 10.52 3.43 -15.85
CA ARG A 48 11.60 2.66 -15.23
C ARG A 48 12.23 3.46 -14.11
N GLY A 49 12.30 2.88 -12.89
CA GLY A 49 12.94 3.53 -11.75
C GLY A 49 12.78 2.72 -10.47
N ASP A 50 13.39 3.22 -9.40
CA ASP A 50 13.34 2.61 -8.07
C ASP A 50 12.54 3.50 -7.10
N ALA A 51 11.61 2.90 -6.38
CA ALA A 51 10.79 3.60 -5.38
C ALA A 51 11.60 4.11 -4.16
N THR A 52 12.88 3.74 -4.05
CA THR A 52 13.83 4.25 -3.05
C THR A 52 14.71 5.40 -3.57
N SER A 53 14.54 5.78 -4.84
CA SER A 53 15.23 6.90 -5.49
C SER A 53 14.34 8.13 -5.51
N ALA A 54 14.73 9.17 -4.79
CA ALA A 54 13.99 10.45 -4.79
C ALA A 54 13.97 11.10 -6.20
N GLU A 55 15.04 10.95 -6.98
CA GLU A 55 15.11 11.45 -8.35
C GLU A 55 14.10 10.76 -9.27
N ASP A 56 14.02 9.41 -9.21
CA ASP A 56 13.07 8.64 -10.02
C ASP A 56 11.63 8.95 -9.62
N LEU A 57 11.38 9.07 -8.30
CA LEU A 57 10.07 9.43 -7.78
C LEU A 57 9.67 10.85 -8.19
N THR A 58 10.57 11.83 -8.11
CA THR A 58 10.27 13.21 -8.54
C THR A 58 9.83 13.25 -10.00
N LYS A 59 10.51 12.52 -10.89
CA LYS A 59 10.12 12.41 -12.29
C LYS A 59 8.77 11.72 -12.50
N ALA A 60 8.49 10.68 -11.69
CA ALA A 60 7.26 9.91 -11.81
C ALA A 60 6.05 10.61 -11.16
N MET A 61 6.28 11.46 -10.16
CA MET A 61 5.25 12.22 -9.44
C MET A 61 4.79 13.48 -10.18
N ASP A 62 5.52 13.92 -11.19
CA ASP A 62 5.15 15.11 -11.95
C ASP A 62 3.75 14.97 -12.59
N GLY A 63 2.84 15.89 -12.26
CA GLY A 63 1.46 15.89 -12.74
C GLY A 63 0.55 14.82 -12.14
N GLN A 64 0.95 14.16 -11.05
CA GLN A 64 0.10 13.20 -10.34
C GLN A 64 -0.73 13.87 -9.24
N ASP A 65 -1.93 13.35 -9.00
CA ASP A 65 -2.83 13.82 -7.94
C ASP A 65 -2.60 13.06 -6.63
N VAL A 66 -2.21 11.78 -6.74
CA VAL A 66 -2.08 10.87 -5.59
C VAL A 66 -1.03 9.79 -5.83
N ILE A 67 -0.39 9.36 -4.73
CA ILE A 67 0.49 8.20 -4.70
C ILE A 67 -0.23 7.06 -4.02
N ILE A 68 -0.31 5.89 -4.68
CA ILE A 68 -0.75 4.65 -4.05
C ILE A 68 0.43 3.70 -4.00
N SER A 69 0.87 3.34 -2.79
CA SER A 69 2.00 2.46 -2.57
C SER A 69 1.52 1.08 -2.12
N ALA A 70 1.57 0.13 -3.04
CA ALA A 70 1.37 -1.30 -2.79
C ALA A 70 2.72 -2.05 -2.73
N LEU A 71 3.77 -1.37 -2.26
CA LEU A 71 5.10 -1.95 -2.15
C LEU A 71 5.12 -3.14 -1.20
N GLY A 72 5.75 -4.20 -1.67
CA GLY A 72 6.03 -5.39 -0.91
C GLY A 72 7.44 -5.87 -1.20
N ARG A 73 8.00 -6.69 -0.31
CA ARG A 73 9.37 -7.20 -0.49
C ARG A 73 9.52 -8.13 -1.70
N GLY A 74 8.40 -8.66 -2.21
CA GLY A 74 8.43 -9.66 -3.28
C GLY A 74 9.28 -10.88 -2.89
N LYS A 75 10.08 -11.37 -3.83
CA LYS A 75 11.05 -12.46 -3.61
C LYS A 75 12.44 -11.96 -3.16
N ALA A 76 12.64 -10.65 -3.01
CA ALA A 76 13.94 -10.10 -2.65
C ALA A 76 14.25 -10.33 -1.16
N LEU A 77 15.23 -11.17 -0.87
CA LEU A 77 15.67 -11.52 0.48
C LEU A 77 16.45 -10.38 1.19
N ARG A 78 16.89 -9.33 0.47
CA ARG A 78 17.87 -8.34 0.97
C ARG A 78 17.36 -6.89 1.04
N ALA A 79 16.04 -6.65 0.95
CA ALA A 79 15.54 -5.28 1.08
C ALA A 79 15.25 -4.96 2.57
N GLU A 80 16.30 -4.90 3.40
CA GLU A 80 16.15 -4.70 4.85
C GLU A 80 15.50 -3.36 5.19
N ASN A 81 15.75 -2.32 4.38
CA ASN A 81 15.26 -0.96 4.62
C ASN A 81 14.29 -0.44 3.54
N LEU A 82 13.73 -1.34 2.70
CA LEU A 82 12.88 -0.93 1.57
C LEU A 82 11.82 0.11 1.93
N PHE A 83 11.13 -0.09 3.03
CA PHE A 83 9.99 0.75 3.40
C PHE A 83 10.43 2.11 3.95
N THR A 84 11.48 2.16 4.75
CA THR A 84 12.06 3.43 5.24
C THR A 84 12.70 4.21 4.11
N ASP A 85 13.47 3.54 3.24
CA ASP A 85 14.11 4.20 2.10
C ASP A 85 13.07 4.74 1.12
N ALA A 86 12.01 3.98 0.84
CA ALA A 86 10.92 4.42 -0.02
C ALA A 86 10.17 5.62 0.57
N ILE A 87 9.85 5.61 1.88
CA ILE A 87 9.14 6.75 2.48
C ILE A 87 10.01 8.01 2.49
N LEU A 88 11.30 7.92 2.78
CA LEU A 88 12.21 9.06 2.73
C LEU A 88 12.30 9.64 1.31
N ALA A 89 12.38 8.78 0.30
CA ALA A 89 12.41 9.20 -1.10
C ALA A 89 11.07 9.83 -1.54
N ILE A 90 9.92 9.28 -1.09
CA ILE A 90 8.59 9.86 -1.33
C ILE A 90 8.48 11.24 -0.69
N LEU A 91 8.89 11.42 0.56
CA LEU A 91 8.83 12.71 1.25
C LEU A 91 9.66 13.79 0.53
N GLN A 92 10.86 13.42 0.08
CA GLN A 92 11.70 14.33 -0.68
C GLN A 92 11.08 14.71 -2.03
N ALA A 93 10.54 13.73 -2.77
CA ALA A 93 9.90 13.95 -4.06
C ALA A 93 8.58 14.75 -3.91
N ALA A 94 7.79 14.48 -2.87
CA ALA A 94 6.56 15.21 -2.55
C ALA A 94 6.83 16.69 -2.30
N SER A 95 7.87 17.01 -1.54
CA SER A 95 8.31 18.40 -1.32
C SER A 95 8.70 19.13 -2.62
N ALA A 96 9.22 18.40 -3.60
CA ALA A 96 9.63 18.98 -4.89
C ALA A 96 8.48 19.13 -5.90
N THR A 97 7.46 18.27 -5.83
CA THR A 97 6.37 18.20 -6.83
C THR A 97 5.04 18.76 -6.34
N GLY A 98 4.86 18.91 -5.04
CA GLY A 98 3.61 19.36 -4.44
C GLY A 98 2.52 18.28 -4.37
N VAL A 99 2.85 17.00 -4.62
CA VAL A 99 1.91 15.89 -4.46
C VAL A 99 1.85 15.51 -2.98
N HIS A 100 0.72 15.68 -2.32
CA HIS A 100 0.58 15.49 -0.87
C HIS A 100 -0.20 14.23 -0.48
N ARG A 101 -1.04 13.66 -1.35
CA ARG A 101 -1.88 12.50 -1.03
C ARG A 101 -1.12 11.19 -1.19
N LEU A 102 -1.08 10.37 -0.10
CA LEU A 102 -0.44 9.04 -0.10
C LEU A 102 -1.34 7.99 0.55
N VAL A 103 -1.65 6.91 -0.17
CA VAL A 103 -2.22 5.68 0.39
C VAL A 103 -1.11 4.63 0.50
N TRP A 104 -0.80 4.21 1.73
CA TRP A 104 0.34 3.35 2.05
C TRP A 104 -0.11 1.97 2.53
N LEU A 105 0.29 0.91 1.83
CA LEU A 105 0.01 -0.48 2.22
C LEU A 105 1.01 -0.96 3.28
N SER A 106 0.51 -1.18 4.48
CA SER A 106 1.25 -1.83 5.57
C SER A 106 0.84 -3.30 5.75
N SER A 107 0.74 -3.78 6.96
CA SER A 107 0.29 -5.13 7.31
C SER A 107 -0.29 -5.13 8.72
N PHE A 108 -1.37 -5.85 8.95
CA PHE A 108 -1.85 -6.08 10.30
C PHE A 108 -0.78 -6.77 11.15
N GLY A 109 -0.61 -6.29 12.37
CA GLY A 109 0.47 -6.69 13.29
C GLY A 109 1.69 -5.76 13.27
N VAL A 110 1.72 -4.73 12.41
CA VAL A 110 2.72 -3.64 12.46
C VAL A 110 2.26 -2.56 13.41
N ALA A 111 3.21 -1.92 14.09
CA ALA A 111 3.00 -0.80 15.01
C ALA A 111 1.88 -1.08 16.03
N HIS A 112 0.92 -0.16 16.19
CA HIS A 112 -0.17 -0.27 17.17
C HIS A 112 -1.11 -1.46 16.90
N THR A 113 -1.27 -1.93 15.66
CA THR A 113 -2.13 -3.08 15.32
C THR A 113 -1.61 -4.40 15.92
N TYR A 114 -0.33 -4.45 16.35
CA TYR A 114 0.24 -5.61 17.04
C TYR A 114 -0.49 -5.95 18.33
N VAL A 115 -1.03 -4.96 19.05
CA VAL A 115 -1.74 -5.17 20.32
C VAL A 115 -2.97 -6.05 20.10
N SER A 116 -3.69 -5.85 18.99
CA SER A 116 -4.90 -6.57 18.62
C SER A 116 -4.63 -7.96 18.00
N ALA A 117 -3.37 -8.33 17.76
CA ALA A 117 -3.02 -9.64 17.21
C ALA A 117 -3.17 -10.77 18.24
N THR A 118 -3.59 -11.96 17.79
CA THR A 118 -3.67 -13.15 18.62
C THR A 118 -2.29 -13.64 19.06
N PHE A 119 -2.24 -14.50 20.09
CA PHE A 119 -0.97 -15.03 20.59
C PHE A 119 -0.15 -15.78 19.53
N SER A 120 -0.81 -16.59 18.70
CA SER A 120 -0.17 -17.31 17.60
C SER A 120 0.38 -16.37 16.51
N GLN A 121 -0.36 -15.32 16.16
CA GLN A 121 0.10 -14.30 15.23
C GLN A 121 1.33 -13.54 15.79
N LYS A 122 1.29 -13.17 17.08
CA LYS A 122 2.42 -12.50 17.74
C LYS A 122 3.71 -13.34 17.69
N ALA A 123 3.60 -14.66 17.80
CA ALA A 123 4.75 -15.56 17.67
C ALA A 123 5.36 -15.50 16.25
N VAL A 124 4.53 -15.55 15.21
CA VAL A 124 4.97 -15.44 13.80
C VAL A 124 5.61 -14.06 13.53
N TYR A 125 5.00 -12.99 14.03
CA TYR A 125 5.49 -11.63 13.83
C TYR A 125 6.85 -11.38 14.49
N LYS A 126 7.08 -11.96 15.68
CA LYS A 126 8.35 -11.85 16.42
C LYS A 126 9.50 -12.67 15.84
N THR A 127 9.19 -13.68 15.03
CA THR A 127 10.20 -14.60 14.48
C THR A 127 10.43 -14.34 12.99
N ILE A 128 9.53 -14.80 12.15
CA ILE A 128 9.69 -14.82 10.67
C ILE A 128 9.60 -13.42 10.06
N LEU A 129 8.71 -12.57 10.61
CA LEU A 129 8.41 -11.25 10.04
C LEU A 129 9.06 -10.09 10.78
N ARG A 130 9.88 -10.36 11.81
CA ARG A 130 10.43 -9.35 12.72
C ARG A 130 11.07 -8.17 11.98
N ASN A 131 12.01 -8.44 11.08
CA ASN A 131 12.76 -7.37 10.40
C ASN A 131 11.89 -6.56 9.46
N ILE A 132 10.97 -7.23 8.73
CA ILE A 132 10.04 -6.56 7.82
C ILE A 132 9.09 -5.66 8.60
N TYR A 133 8.54 -6.15 9.70
CA TYR A 133 7.60 -5.40 10.52
C TYR A 133 8.26 -4.24 11.25
N ALA A 134 9.51 -4.42 11.71
CA ALA A 134 10.30 -3.34 12.28
C ALA A 134 10.56 -2.22 11.25
N ASN A 135 10.94 -2.57 10.02
CA ASN A 135 11.16 -1.60 8.96
C ASN A 135 9.86 -0.88 8.54
N LYS A 136 8.73 -1.61 8.43
CA LYS A 136 7.43 -0.98 8.19
C LYS A 136 7.03 -0.02 9.32
N ALA A 137 7.20 -0.42 10.57
CA ALA A 137 6.88 0.42 11.72
C ALA A 137 7.73 1.71 11.74
N GLU A 138 8.99 1.63 11.35
CA GLU A 138 9.85 2.81 11.25
C GLU A 138 9.42 3.73 10.09
N ALA A 139 9.10 3.16 8.93
CA ALA A 139 8.54 3.92 7.80
C ALA A 139 7.24 4.64 8.18
N GLU A 140 6.35 3.97 8.93
CA GLU A 140 5.09 4.58 9.40
C GLU A 140 5.34 5.74 10.38
N LYS A 141 6.36 5.68 11.23
CA LYS A 141 6.72 6.81 12.10
C LYS A 141 7.16 8.03 11.29
N LEU A 142 7.99 7.82 10.25
CA LEU A 142 8.41 8.89 9.36
C LEU A 142 7.21 9.49 8.62
N LEU A 143 6.30 8.64 8.13
CA LEU A 143 5.09 9.08 7.44
C LEU A 143 4.17 9.90 8.36
N ARG A 144 3.96 9.45 9.60
CA ARG A 144 3.13 10.17 10.60
C ARG A 144 3.72 11.50 11.05
N ALA A 145 5.04 11.65 10.95
CA ALA A 145 5.74 12.90 11.28
C ALA A 145 5.82 13.86 10.10
N SER A 146 5.30 13.50 8.93
CA SER A 146 5.32 14.32 7.72
C SER A 146 4.03 15.12 7.55
N ASP A 147 4.06 16.06 6.60
CA ASP A 147 2.91 16.88 6.21
C ASP A 147 2.06 16.22 5.08
N LEU A 148 2.25 14.92 4.81
CA LEU A 148 1.46 14.22 3.80
C LEU A 148 0.05 13.91 4.30
N ASP A 149 -0.91 14.04 3.41
CA ASP A 149 -2.29 13.55 3.56
C ASP A 149 -2.30 12.04 3.40
N TYR A 150 -1.84 11.32 4.43
CA TYR A 150 -1.68 9.87 4.34
C TYR A 150 -2.92 9.09 4.75
N THR A 151 -3.04 7.86 4.22
CA THR A 151 -3.85 6.76 4.78
C THR A 151 -2.95 5.54 4.89
N ILE A 152 -2.88 4.88 6.04
CA ILE A 152 -2.12 3.64 6.21
C ILE A 152 -3.10 2.46 6.26
N VAL A 153 -2.94 1.51 5.32
CA VAL A 153 -3.82 0.36 5.18
C VAL A 153 -3.17 -0.88 5.77
N TYR A 154 -3.84 -1.52 6.73
CA TYR A 154 -3.39 -2.71 7.46
C TYR A 154 -4.26 -3.92 7.12
N PRO A 155 -4.00 -4.61 6.01
CA PRO A 155 -4.72 -5.84 5.69
C PRO A 155 -4.36 -6.96 6.65
N THR A 156 -5.34 -7.77 7.01
CA THR A 156 -5.14 -9.06 7.64
C THR A 156 -4.47 -10.04 6.66
N ALA A 157 -4.48 -11.35 6.88
CA ALA A 157 -3.80 -12.29 6.00
C ALA A 157 -4.35 -12.22 4.56
N LEU A 158 -3.49 -11.84 3.60
CA LEU A 158 -3.87 -11.64 2.20
C LEU A 158 -4.11 -12.96 1.47
N THR A 159 -5.24 -13.05 0.76
CA THR A 159 -5.59 -14.16 -0.13
C THR A 159 -5.70 -13.70 -1.59
N ASN A 160 -5.77 -14.65 -2.53
CA ASN A 160 -5.93 -14.37 -3.97
C ASN A 160 -7.39 -14.58 -4.46
N GLY A 161 -8.37 -14.54 -3.55
CA GLY A 161 -9.78 -14.63 -3.92
C GLY A 161 -10.26 -13.40 -4.71
N PRO A 162 -11.45 -13.49 -5.34
CA PRO A 162 -12.09 -12.35 -5.99
C PRO A 162 -12.46 -11.26 -4.96
N ALA A 163 -12.87 -10.11 -5.45
CA ALA A 163 -13.52 -9.10 -4.63
C ALA A 163 -14.82 -9.67 -4.05
N THR A 164 -15.08 -9.35 -2.78
CA THR A 164 -16.27 -9.83 -2.09
C THR A 164 -17.28 -8.71 -1.88
N ASP A 165 -16.85 -7.46 -2.01
CA ASP A 165 -17.63 -6.23 -1.73
C ASP A 165 -18.25 -6.20 -0.32
N THR A 166 -17.83 -7.09 0.56
CA THR A 166 -18.36 -7.26 1.92
C THR A 166 -17.26 -7.16 2.98
N TYR A 167 -16.10 -6.58 2.64
CA TYR A 167 -15.02 -6.38 3.59
C TYR A 167 -15.41 -5.36 4.68
N ARG A 168 -14.79 -5.50 5.84
CA ARG A 168 -14.89 -4.56 6.95
C ARG A 168 -13.62 -3.74 7.03
N VAL A 169 -13.77 -2.43 7.18
CA VAL A 169 -12.66 -1.51 7.35
C VAL A 169 -12.93 -0.53 8.48
N GLY A 170 -11.92 -0.17 9.24
CA GLY A 170 -12.01 0.78 10.33
C GLY A 170 -10.69 0.89 11.09
N GLU A 171 -10.55 1.92 11.93
CA GLU A 171 -9.34 2.11 12.74
C GLU A 171 -9.19 1.03 13.83
N ASN A 172 -10.31 0.61 14.41
CA ASN A 172 -10.37 -0.38 15.49
C ASN A 172 -11.39 -1.47 15.16
N ILE A 173 -10.94 -2.54 14.54
CA ILE A 173 -11.78 -3.70 14.27
C ILE A 173 -11.57 -4.74 15.37
N SER A 174 -12.70 -5.17 16.02
CA SER A 174 -12.63 -6.29 16.97
C SER A 174 -12.22 -7.57 16.23
N MET A 175 -11.11 -8.16 16.67
CA MET A 175 -10.56 -9.39 16.07
C MET A 175 -11.20 -10.67 16.63
N ASN A 176 -12.04 -10.56 17.65
CA ASN A 176 -12.66 -11.74 18.28
C ASN A 176 -13.75 -12.38 17.41
N SER A 177 -14.34 -11.59 16.49
CA SER A 177 -15.37 -12.04 15.55
C SER A 177 -14.95 -11.89 14.08
N ALA A 178 -13.77 -11.35 13.81
CA ALA A 178 -13.33 -11.06 12.45
C ALA A 178 -12.63 -12.27 11.82
N VAL A 179 -12.91 -12.52 10.55
CA VAL A 179 -12.12 -13.44 9.73
C VAL A 179 -10.77 -12.80 9.46
N LEU A 180 -9.69 -13.42 9.96
CA LEU A 180 -8.34 -12.85 9.91
C LEU A 180 -7.69 -12.95 8.52
N LYS A 181 -8.46 -12.82 7.47
CA LYS A 181 -8.01 -12.84 6.08
C LYS A 181 -8.83 -11.86 5.23
N VAL A 182 -8.25 -11.39 4.13
CA VAL A 182 -8.92 -10.51 3.17
C VAL A 182 -8.37 -10.78 1.78
N SER A 183 -9.20 -10.64 0.73
CA SER A 183 -8.70 -10.77 -0.63
C SER A 183 -7.85 -9.56 -1.03
N ARG A 184 -6.85 -9.78 -1.91
CA ARG A 184 -6.10 -8.66 -2.49
C ARG A 184 -6.98 -7.77 -3.36
N ALA A 185 -8.04 -8.33 -3.92
CA ALA A 185 -9.01 -7.57 -4.70
C ALA A 185 -9.77 -6.57 -3.81
N ASP A 186 -10.28 -7.01 -2.64
CA ASP A 186 -10.92 -6.11 -1.67
C ASP A 186 -9.95 -5.03 -1.17
N VAL A 187 -8.69 -5.40 -0.91
CA VAL A 187 -7.65 -4.43 -0.48
C VAL A 187 -7.34 -3.43 -1.60
N GLY A 188 -7.21 -3.89 -2.84
CA GLY A 188 -6.98 -3.02 -4.00
C GLY A 188 -8.12 -2.03 -4.22
N GLN A 189 -9.36 -2.51 -4.15
CA GLN A 189 -10.56 -1.71 -4.22
C GLN A 189 -10.59 -0.65 -3.11
N PHE A 190 -10.36 -1.05 -1.86
CA PHE A 190 -10.34 -0.11 -0.74
C PHE A 190 -9.23 0.94 -0.90
N MET A 191 -8.00 0.56 -1.27
CA MET A 191 -6.90 1.50 -1.46
C MET A 191 -7.21 2.54 -2.55
N TYR A 192 -7.86 2.11 -3.63
CA TYR A 192 -8.30 2.99 -4.71
C TYR A 192 -9.36 3.97 -4.21
N HIS A 193 -10.38 3.52 -3.48
CA HIS A 193 -11.41 4.39 -2.92
C HIS A 193 -10.84 5.34 -1.87
N ALA A 194 -10.00 4.85 -0.97
CA ALA A 194 -9.36 5.68 0.05
C ALA A 194 -8.49 6.81 -0.56
N ALA A 195 -7.95 6.62 -1.77
CA ALA A 195 -7.18 7.66 -2.45
C ALA A 195 -8.02 8.91 -2.79
N GLN A 196 -9.32 8.74 -2.98
CA GLN A 196 -10.29 9.77 -3.36
C GLN A 196 -11.11 10.31 -2.17
N ASP A 197 -11.12 9.58 -1.07
CA ASP A 197 -11.96 9.87 0.08
C ASP A 197 -11.17 10.61 1.16
N ALA A 198 -11.52 11.89 1.37
CA ALA A 198 -10.90 12.74 2.37
C ALA A 198 -11.13 12.27 3.81
N GLU A 199 -12.16 11.45 4.07
CA GLU A 199 -12.39 10.89 5.41
C GLU A 199 -11.26 9.99 5.88
N TRP A 200 -10.47 9.43 4.96
CA TRP A 200 -9.33 8.57 5.28
C TRP A 200 -8.01 9.33 5.45
N ILE A 201 -7.98 10.65 5.29
CA ILE A 201 -6.78 11.45 5.51
C ILE A 201 -6.38 11.44 6.99
N GLY A 202 -5.10 11.16 7.26
CA GLY A 202 -4.54 11.08 8.61
C GLY A 202 -4.94 9.83 9.39
N ARG A 203 -5.59 8.85 8.73
CA ARG A 203 -6.18 7.68 9.41
C ARG A 203 -5.50 6.36 9.06
N ASP A 204 -5.70 5.42 9.98
CA ASP A 204 -5.33 4.02 9.86
C ASP A 204 -6.54 3.19 9.48
N ALA A 205 -6.40 2.35 8.46
CA ALA A 205 -7.46 1.51 7.96
C ALA A 205 -7.09 0.03 8.13
N VAL A 206 -7.55 -0.61 9.20
CA VAL A 206 -7.48 -2.07 9.32
C VAL A 206 -8.58 -2.66 8.44
N ILE A 207 -8.21 -3.57 7.53
CA ILE A 207 -9.14 -4.20 6.59
C ILE A 207 -9.11 -5.73 6.73
N THR A 208 -10.29 -6.32 6.81
CA THR A 208 -10.51 -7.77 6.89
C THR A 208 -11.77 -8.17 6.14
N SER A 209 -11.93 -9.44 5.78
CA SER A 209 -13.21 -9.93 5.22
C SER A 209 -14.36 -9.65 6.17
N GLY A 210 -15.54 -9.40 5.63
CA GLY A 210 -16.77 -9.40 6.39
C GLY A 210 -17.07 -10.77 7.03
N ASP A 211 -17.99 -10.80 7.95
CA ASP A 211 -18.47 -12.06 8.52
C ASP A 211 -19.19 -12.82 7.39
N SER A 212 -18.81 -14.09 7.21
CA SER A 212 -19.56 -14.98 6.31
C SER A 212 -20.97 -15.14 6.87
N SER A 213 -21.97 -14.65 6.15
CA SER A 213 -23.38 -14.92 6.44
C SER A 213 -23.68 -16.40 6.40
#